data_73500f00cd48b2ea247e16d1a2c3ad9e
#
_entry.id   73500f00cd48b2ea247e16d1a2c3ad9e
#
_cell.length_a   1.000
_cell.length_b   1.000
_cell.length_c   1.000
_cell.angle_alpha   90.00
_cell.angle_beta   90.00
_cell.angle_gamma   90.00
#
_symmetry.space_group_name_H-M   'P 1'
#
loop_
_entity.id
_entity.type
_entity.pdbx_description
1 polymer ?
#
loop_
_entity_poly.entity_id
_entity_poly.type
_entity_poly.pdbx_seq_one_letter_code
_entity_poly.pdbx_strand_id
1 'polypeptide(L)' 'MTETKYTALLKRSGDWWIGWVQEIPGVNAQERTKEELLSSLREALREAIDFNREDARKAADSDYIEESIAL' A
#
# COMPACT_ATOMS: atom_id res chain seq x y z
N MET A 1 -2.51 -16.96 -13.88
CA MET A 1 -2.68 -16.44 -12.53
C MET A 1 -2.11 -15.03 -12.42
N THR A 2 -2.90 -14.14 -11.91
CA THR A 2 -2.49 -12.75 -11.79
C THR A 2 -1.96 -12.49 -10.39
N GLU A 3 -0.76 -11.98 -10.34
CA GLU A 3 -0.13 -11.63 -9.08
C GLU A 3 -0.01 -10.13 -8.99
N THR A 4 -0.62 -9.53 -7.97
CA THR A 4 -0.54 -8.10 -7.77
C THR A 4 0.74 -7.78 -7.00
N LYS A 5 1.58 -6.96 -7.61
CA LYS A 5 2.82 -6.55 -7.00
C LYS A 5 2.83 -5.05 -6.79
N TYR A 6 3.41 -4.65 -5.68
CA TYR A 6 3.58 -3.24 -5.38
C TYR A 6 5.06 -2.93 -5.28
N THR A 7 5.41 -1.72 -5.64
CA THR A 7 6.79 -1.28 -5.70
C THR A 7 7.07 -0.30 -4.58
N ALA A 8 8.04 -0.62 -3.75
CA ALA A 8 8.52 0.29 -2.71
C ALA A 8 9.73 1.05 -3.25
N LEU A 9 9.68 2.36 -3.12
CA LEU A 9 10.80 3.22 -3.46
C LEU A 9 11.44 3.65 -2.15
N LEU A 10 12.71 3.30 -1.97
CA LEU A 10 13.43 3.51 -0.73
C LEU A 10 14.62 4.42 -0.96
N LYS A 11 14.89 5.30 -0.02
CA LYS A 11 16.08 6.13 -0.09
C LYS A 11 16.60 6.49 1.30
N ARG A 12 17.90 6.78 1.37
CA ARG A 12 18.52 7.24 2.60
C ARG A 12 18.33 8.75 2.73
N SER A 13 18.05 9.16 3.96
CA SER A 13 17.97 10.58 4.29
C SER A 13 18.65 10.75 5.64
N GLY A 14 19.93 11.09 5.63
CA GLY A 14 20.73 11.13 6.85
C GLY A 14 20.83 9.76 7.49
N ASP A 15 20.42 9.66 8.73
CA ASP A 15 20.44 8.40 9.49
C ASP A 15 19.16 7.59 9.32
N TRP A 16 18.27 8.07 8.48
CA TRP A 16 16.95 7.43 8.28
C TRP A 16 16.85 6.79 6.91
N TRP A 17 16.04 5.75 6.85
CA TRP A 17 15.55 5.21 5.60
C TRP A 17 14.12 5.68 5.46
N ILE A 18 13.81 6.28 4.32
CA ILE A 18 12.45 6.73 4.02
C ILE A 18 11.98 6.01 2.76
N GLY A 19 10.67 5.80 2.67
CA GLY A 19 10.15 5.11 1.52
C GLY A 19 8.67 5.30 1.35
N TRP A 20 8.19 4.90 0.18
CA TRP A 20 6.77 4.97 -0.13
C TRP A 20 6.43 3.92 -1.18
N VAL A 21 5.13 3.63 -1.30
CA VAL A 21 4.66 2.68 -2.29
C VAL A 21 4.24 3.45 -3.54
N GLN A 22 4.88 3.12 -4.64
CA GLN A 22 4.68 3.84 -5.91
C GLN A 22 3.23 3.87 -6.38
N GLU A 23 2.54 2.74 -6.28
CA GLU A 23 1.21 2.58 -6.84
C GLU A 23 0.09 3.11 -5.94
N ILE A 24 0.35 3.27 -4.65
CA ILE A 24 -0.68 3.68 -3.69
C ILE A 24 -0.25 4.96 -2.99
N PRO A 25 -0.82 6.10 -3.37
CA PRO A 25 -0.48 7.37 -2.71
C PRO A 25 -0.80 7.33 -1.22
N GLY A 26 0.05 7.96 -0.44
CA GLY A 26 -0.17 8.07 1.00
C GLY A 26 0.44 6.95 1.82
N VAL A 27 0.94 5.89 1.20
CA VAL A 27 1.61 4.82 1.91
C VAL A 27 3.10 5.15 1.97
N ASN A 28 3.56 5.60 3.12
CA ASN A 28 4.95 5.98 3.33
C ASN A 28 5.36 5.66 4.75
N ALA A 29 6.68 5.60 4.98
CA ALA A 29 7.22 5.29 6.29
C ALA A 29 8.67 5.76 6.39
N GLN A 30 9.18 5.77 7.61
CA GLN A 30 10.53 6.19 7.91
C GLN A 30 11.03 5.30 9.05
N GLU A 31 12.18 4.66 8.85
CA GLU A 31 12.74 3.77 9.84
C GLU A 31 14.26 3.85 9.84
N ARG A 32 14.89 3.25 10.84
CA ARG A 32 16.34 3.27 10.98
C ARG A 32 17.05 2.31 10.05
N THR A 33 16.39 1.21 9.69
CA THR A 33 16.97 0.22 8.80
C THR A 33 16.07 -0.04 7.61
N LYS A 34 16.66 -0.56 6.55
CA LYS A 34 15.93 -0.90 5.33
C LYS A 34 14.90 -1.99 5.61
N GLU A 35 15.27 -2.98 6.41
CA GLU A 35 14.40 -4.11 6.75
C GLU A 35 13.18 -3.65 7.53
N GLU A 36 13.39 -2.76 8.50
CA GLU A 36 12.29 -2.19 9.26
C GLU A 36 11.39 -1.34 8.38
N LEU A 37 11.98 -0.61 7.44
CA LEU A 37 11.21 0.21 6.50
C LEU A 37 10.29 -0.64 5.64
N LEU A 38 10.81 -1.74 5.09
CA LEU A 38 10.00 -2.65 4.28
C LEU A 38 8.86 -3.25 5.08
N SER A 39 9.12 -3.60 6.32
CA SER A 39 8.09 -4.14 7.21
C SER A 39 6.99 -3.10 7.49
N SER A 40 7.39 -1.87 7.78
CA SER A 40 6.45 -0.78 8.05
C SER A 40 5.63 -0.44 6.81
N LEU A 41 6.26 -0.43 5.64
CA LEU A 41 5.54 -0.16 4.39
C LEU A 41 4.54 -1.26 4.07
N ARG A 42 4.90 -2.52 4.36
CA ARG A 42 3.98 -3.64 4.14
C ARG A 42 2.73 -3.51 5.01
N GLU A 43 2.91 -3.17 6.28
CA GLU A 43 1.78 -2.96 7.18
C GLU A 43 0.91 -1.80 6.74
N ALA A 44 1.53 -0.66 6.43
CA ALA A 44 0.81 0.52 5.99
C ALA A 44 0.06 0.26 4.68
N LEU A 45 0.67 -0.50 3.77
CA LEU A 45 0.05 -0.86 2.51
C LEU A 45 -1.17 -1.74 2.73
N ARG A 46 -1.06 -2.74 3.61
CA ARG A 46 -2.17 -3.63 3.92
C ARG A 46 -3.35 -2.85 4.49
N GLU A 47 -3.09 -1.95 5.41
CA GLU A 47 -4.12 -1.11 6.01
C GLU A 47 -4.77 -0.20 4.97
N ALA A 48 -3.96 0.39 4.08
CA ALA A 48 -4.47 1.28 3.04
C ALA A 48 -5.38 0.52 2.07
N ILE A 49 -4.99 -0.70 1.68
CA ILE A 49 -5.79 -1.51 0.78
C ILE A 49 -7.11 -1.88 1.43
N ASP A 50 -7.08 -2.30 2.69
CA ASP A 50 -8.30 -2.66 3.42
C ASP A 50 -9.23 -1.45 3.56
N PHE A 51 -8.67 -0.30 3.89
CA PHE A 51 -9.43 0.93 4.01
C PHE A 51 -10.07 1.32 2.67
N ASN A 52 -9.31 1.24 1.59
CA ASN A 52 -9.80 1.58 0.25
C ASN A 52 -10.92 0.65 -0.19
N ARG A 53 -10.80 -0.64 0.11
CA ARG A 53 -11.85 -1.61 -0.21
C ARG A 53 -13.13 -1.30 0.55
N GLU A 54 -13.01 -1.01 1.83
CA GLU A 54 -14.16 -0.68 2.66
C GLU A 54 -14.83 0.60 2.21
N ASP A 55 -14.02 1.62 1.91
CA ASP A 55 -14.50 2.91 1.45
C ASP A 55 -15.24 2.77 0.12
N ALA A 56 -14.71 1.96 -0.78
CA ALA A 56 -15.34 1.71 -2.07
C ALA A 56 -16.69 1.00 -1.91
N ARG A 57 -16.78 0.05 -1.00
CA ARG A 57 -18.04 -0.65 -0.73
C ARG A 57 -19.09 0.29 -0.15
N LYS A 58 -18.68 1.18 0.72
CA LYS A 58 -19.58 2.19 1.27
C LYS A 58 -20.09 3.13 0.19
N ALA A 59 -19.23 3.51 -0.74
CA ALA A 59 -19.60 4.38 -1.84
C ALA A 59 -20.56 3.69 -2.80
N ALA A 60 -20.38 2.39 -3.01
CA ALA A 60 -21.28 1.60 -3.86
C ALA A 60 -22.65 1.36 -3.21
N ASP A 61 -22.65 1.38 -1.87
CA ASP A 61 -23.86 1.21 -1.04
C ASP A 61 -24.45 -0.19 -1.18
N SER A 62 -25.52 -0.35 -1.97
CA SER A 62 -26.18 -1.65 -2.16
C SER A 62 -26.31 -1.93 -3.65
N ASP A 63 -26.68 -3.18 -3.95
CA ASP A 63 -26.94 -3.62 -5.32
C ASP A 63 -25.76 -3.51 -6.26
N TYR A 64 -24.56 -3.77 -5.72
CA TYR A 64 -23.36 -3.78 -6.56
C TYR A 64 -22.88 -5.20 -6.82
N ILE A 65 -22.08 -5.35 -7.84
CA ILE A 65 -21.46 -6.60 -8.22
C ILE A 65 -19.95 -6.42 -8.14
N GLU A 66 -19.28 -7.40 -7.57
CA GLU A 66 -17.81 -7.39 -7.52
C GLU A 66 -17.27 -8.21 -8.69
N GLU A 67 -16.36 -7.62 -9.43
CA GLU A 67 -15.70 -8.27 -10.55
C GLU A 67 -14.20 -8.09 -10.42
N SER A 68 -13.45 -9.13 -10.71
CA SER A 68 -11.98 -9.07 -10.66
C SER A 68 -11.44 -8.47 -11.95
N ILE A 69 -10.45 -7.61 -11.79
CA ILE A 69 -9.78 -7.00 -12.94
C ILE A 69 -8.33 -7.47 -12.92
N ALA A 70 -7.89 -8.08 -14.02
CA ALA A 70 -6.51 -8.49 -14.20
C ALA A 70 -5.80 -7.48 -15.07
N LEU A 71 -4.57 -7.10 -14.69
CA LEU A 71 -3.78 -6.14 -15.45
C LEU A 71 -2.65 -6.82 -16.19
#